data_db9dda295118480db34efd58ceef35db
#
_entry.id   db9dda295118480db34efd58ceef35db
#
_cell.length_a   1.000
_cell.length_b   1.000
_cell.length_c   1.000
_cell.angle_alpha   90.00
_cell.angle_beta   90.00
_cell.angle_gamma   90.00
#
_symmetry.space_group_name_H-M   'P 1'
#
loop_
_entity.id
_entity.type
_entity.pdbx_description
1 polymer ?
#
loop_
_entity_poly.entity_id
_entity_poly.type
_entity_poly.pdbx_seq_one_letter_code
_entity_poly.pdbx_strand_id
1 'polypeptide(L)'
;MLPVKGTNGYIRKHKKFQIFMIAGIVVISLGLFLCGYFATGTTKNLLTVFAVLGVLPGAKAVVNLVLFLPYRSLEAEAFEGLKQAAGETGILYSDLVFTSPSHVMHLDALYATGTEIAALLTEGKPKAEKEIVDYVTDTMKKRGISVHMHIFRSVGDMRERVLNLSSKNEPVPEELAEFLRVILV
;
A
#
# COMPACT_ATOMS: atom_id res chain seq x y z
N MET A 1 2.38 9.53 -14.26
CA MET A 1 1.42 9.77 -13.17
C MET A 1 1.91 9.02 -11.94
N LEU A 2 2.04 9.71 -10.80
CA LEU A 2 2.42 9.07 -9.54
C LEU A 2 1.29 8.12 -9.09
N PRO A 3 1.62 6.95 -8.54
CA PRO A 3 0.62 6.03 -8.04
C PRO A 3 -0.12 6.63 -6.84
N VAL A 4 -1.46 6.61 -6.88
CA VAL A 4 -2.31 7.08 -5.78
C VAL A 4 -2.61 5.91 -4.86
N LYS A 5 -2.34 6.05 -3.57
CA LYS A 5 -2.57 5.03 -2.55
C LYS A 5 -4.08 4.78 -2.36
N GLY A 6 -4.44 3.55 -1.99
CA GLY A 6 -5.84 3.17 -1.80
C GLY A 6 -6.64 2.94 -3.09
N THR A 7 -6.00 3.03 -4.26
CA THR A 7 -6.62 2.75 -5.55
C THR A 7 -6.19 1.40 -6.11
N ASN A 8 -7.09 0.74 -6.84
CA ASN A 8 -6.77 -0.53 -7.49
C ASN A 8 -5.56 -0.42 -8.43
N GLY A 9 -4.66 -1.40 -8.34
CA GLY A 9 -3.42 -1.43 -9.12
C GLY A 9 -2.30 -0.55 -8.57
N TYR A 10 -2.46 0.05 -7.36
CA TYR A 10 -1.44 0.87 -6.72
C TYR A 10 -0.11 0.11 -6.57
N ILE A 11 -0.13 -1.09 -5.98
CA ILE A 11 1.08 -1.90 -5.74
C ILE A 11 1.80 -2.18 -7.06
N ARG A 12 1.07 -2.57 -8.11
CA ARG A 12 1.63 -2.85 -9.44
C ARG A 12 2.28 -1.63 -10.07
N LYS A 13 1.60 -0.47 -10.01
CA LYS A 13 2.13 0.79 -10.53
C LYS A 13 3.33 1.27 -9.71
N HIS A 14 3.26 1.13 -8.40
CA HIS A 14 4.34 1.51 -7.48
C HIS A 14 5.62 0.70 -7.74
N LYS A 15 5.52 -0.63 -7.89
CA LYS A 15 6.64 -1.49 -8.26
C LYS A 15 7.28 -1.07 -9.58
N LYS A 16 6.47 -0.85 -10.64
CA LYS A 16 6.98 -0.38 -11.93
C LYS A 16 7.70 0.96 -11.82
N PHE A 17 7.14 1.91 -11.08
CA PHE A 17 7.75 3.21 -10.84
C PHE A 17 9.09 3.08 -10.10
N GLN A 18 9.18 2.26 -9.04
CA GLN A 18 10.40 2.01 -8.30
C GLN A 18 11.49 1.37 -9.18
N ILE A 19 11.14 0.38 -9.99
CA ILE A 19 12.08 -0.26 -10.93
C ILE A 19 12.63 0.77 -11.93
N PHE A 20 11.76 1.61 -12.50
CA PHE A 20 12.18 2.65 -13.43
C PHE A 20 13.09 3.69 -12.76
N MET A 21 12.78 4.10 -11.54
CA MET A 21 13.59 5.03 -10.76
C MET A 21 14.97 4.44 -10.43
N ILE A 22 15.03 3.17 -10.00
CA ILE A 22 16.30 2.46 -9.74
C ILE A 22 17.14 2.39 -11.01
N ALA A 23 16.55 2.00 -12.14
CA ALA A 23 17.24 1.93 -13.42
C ALA A 23 17.80 3.30 -13.82
N GLY A 24 17.03 4.37 -13.66
CA GLY A 24 17.49 5.75 -13.94
C GLY A 24 18.69 6.15 -13.07
N ILE A 25 18.63 5.87 -11.78
CA ILE A 25 19.74 6.17 -10.86
C ILE A 25 21.00 5.39 -11.24
N VAL A 26 20.87 4.10 -11.57
CA VAL A 26 22.00 3.27 -12.00
C VAL A 26 22.65 3.82 -13.29
N VAL A 27 21.83 4.16 -14.28
CA VAL A 27 22.33 4.73 -15.55
C VAL A 27 23.06 6.06 -15.33
N ILE A 28 22.48 6.96 -14.52
CA ILE A 28 23.10 8.25 -14.21
C ILE A 28 24.42 8.06 -13.44
N SER A 29 24.41 7.22 -12.39
CA SER A 29 25.62 6.97 -11.59
C SER A 29 26.73 6.32 -12.42
N LEU A 30 26.39 5.35 -13.28
CA LEU A 30 27.33 4.72 -14.18
C LEU A 30 27.86 5.72 -15.21
N GLY A 31 27.01 6.57 -15.77
CA GLY A 31 27.40 7.63 -16.70
C GLY A 31 28.40 8.61 -16.07
N LEU A 32 28.12 9.10 -14.85
CA LEU A 32 29.03 9.96 -14.10
C LEU A 32 30.37 9.29 -13.83
N PHE A 33 30.35 8.02 -13.44
CA PHE A 33 31.58 7.26 -13.21
C PHE A 33 32.42 7.13 -14.48
N LEU A 34 31.82 6.73 -15.60
CA LEU A 34 32.50 6.58 -16.87
C LEU A 34 33.05 7.91 -17.40
N CYS A 35 32.24 8.99 -17.35
CA CYS A 35 32.71 10.32 -17.73
C CYS A 35 33.90 10.76 -16.89
N GLY A 36 33.86 10.53 -15.57
CA GLY A 36 34.96 10.82 -14.68
C GLY A 36 36.22 10.05 -15.01
N TYR A 37 36.09 8.77 -15.28
CA TYR A 37 37.20 7.90 -15.64
C TYR A 37 37.86 8.30 -16.97
N PHE A 38 37.06 8.52 -18.02
CA PHE A 38 37.60 8.92 -19.34
C PHE A 38 38.20 10.31 -19.35
N ALA A 39 37.67 11.23 -18.55
CA ALA A 39 38.21 12.60 -18.49
C ALA A 39 39.52 12.72 -17.71
N THR A 40 39.75 11.88 -16.69
CA THR A 40 40.87 12.03 -15.78
C THR A 40 41.87 10.85 -15.81
N GLY A 41 41.53 9.75 -16.47
CA GLY A 41 42.32 8.53 -16.48
C GLY A 41 42.45 7.82 -15.13
N THR A 42 41.69 8.27 -14.13
CA THR A 42 41.74 7.73 -12.76
C THR A 42 40.33 7.62 -12.16
N THR A 43 40.13 6.66 -11.25
CA THR A 43 38.90 6.54 -10.47
C THR A 43 38.87 7.53 -9.28
N LYS A 44 39.95 8.19 -8.96
CA LYS A 44 40.06 9.15 -7.85
C LYS A 44 39.72 10.57 -8.32
N ASN A 45 38.50 10.80 -8.72
CA ASN A 45 37.99 12.08 -9.20
C ASN A 45 36.65 12.45 -8.59
N LEU A 46 36.30 13.74 -8.67
CA LEU A 46 35.07 14.27 -8.08
C LEU A 46 33.82 13.65 -8.66
N LEU A 47 33.80 13.32 -9.95
CA LEU A 47 32.65 12.68 -10.59
C LEU A 47 32.38 11.24 -10.06
N THR A 48 33.46 10.52 -9.72
CA THR A 48 33.33 9.22 -9.03
C THR A 48 32.70 9.36 -7.66
N VAL A 49 33.03 10.41 -6.90
CA VAL A 49 32.40 10.71 -5.60
C VAL A 49 30.90 10.97 -5.78
N PHE A 50 30.54 11.79 -6.76
CA PHE A 50 29.12 12.03 -7.06
C PHE A 50 28.37 10.78 -7.54
N ALA A 51 29.02 9.93 -8.33
CA ALA A 51 28.45 8.65 -8.75
C ALA A 51 28.12 7.76 -7.55
N VAL A 52 29.04 7.65 -6.58
CA VAL A 52 28.83 6.86 -5.35
C VAL A 52 27.73 7.47 -4.48
N LEU A 53 27.73 8.78 -4.28
CA LEU A 53 26.67 9.48 -3.52
C LEU A 53 25.31 9.32 -4.18
N GLY A 54 25.25 9.30 -5.52
CA GLY A 54 24.01 9.07 -6.28
C GLY A 54 23.38 7.70 -6.05
N VAL A 55 24.14 6.70 -5.61
CA VAL A 55 23.62 5.35 -5.29
C VAL A 55 22.78 5.36 -4.02
N LEU A 56 22.99 6.29 -3.08
CA LEU A 56 22.24 6.32 -1.81
C LEU A 56 20.71 6.42 -1.98
N PRO A 57 20.16 7.37 -2.78
CA PRO A 57 18.73 7.39 -3.03
C PRO A 57 18.25 6.12 -3.76
N GLY A 58 19.10 5.48 -4.58
CA GLY A 58 18.83 4.21 -5.20
C GLY A 58 18.65 3.08 -4.19
N ALA A 59 19.47 3.02 -3.16
CA ALA A 59 19.37 2.03 -2.09
C ALA A 59 18.00 2.13 -1.37
N LYS A 60 17.53 3.35 -1.07
CA LYS A 60 16.19 3.58 -0.49
C LYS A 60 15.08 3.06 -1.42
N ALA A 61 15.20 3.29 -2.72
CA ALA A 61 14.23 2.81 -3.70
C ALA A 61 14.21 1.27 -3.78
N VAL A 62 15.38 0.61 -3.68
CA VAL A 62 15.48 -0.85 -3.62
C VAL A 62 14.79 -1.40 -2.37
N VAL A 63 15.05 -0.81 -1.19
CA VAL A 63 14.38 -1.24 0.06
C VAL A 63 12.87 -1.12 -0.07
N ASN A 64 12.35 -0.01 -0.59
CA ASN A 64 10.93 0.16 -0.83
C ASN A 64 10.38 -0.89 -1.80
N LEU A 65 11.10 -1.17 -2.90
CA LEU A 65 10.69 -2.21 -3.85
C LEU A 65 10.59 -3.59 -3.18
N VAL A 66 11.60 -3.95 -2.37
CA VAL A 66 11.65 -5.24 -1.65
C VAL A 66 10.47 -5.36 -0.67
N LEU A 67 10.12 -4.28 0.05
CA LEU A 67 8.96 -4.26 0.96
C LEU A 67 7.63 -4.52 0.23
N PHE A 68 7.49 -4.03 -1.00
CA PHE A 68 6.27 -4.23 -1.79
C PHE A 68 6.29 -5.52 -2.63
N LEU A 69 7.45 -6.19 -2.76
CA LEU A 69 7.62 -7.34 -3.65
C LEU A 69 6.66 -8.50 -3.35
N PRO A 70 6.43 -8.92 -2.08
CA PRO A 70 5.55 -10.04 -1.76
C PRO A 70 4.06 -9.74 -2.02
N TYR A 71 3.66 -8.46 -2.05
CA TYR A 71 2.24 -8.10 -2.16
C TYR A 71 1.81 -7.96 -3.62
N ARG A 72 0.56 -8.34 -3.90
CA ARG A 72 -0.05 -8.23 -5.23
C ARG A 72 -1.23 -7.28 -5.19
N SER A 73 -1.51 -6.63 -6.31
CA SER A 73 -2.74 -5.85 -6.45
C SER A 73 -3.92 -6.77 -6.66
N LEU A 74 -5.06 -6.42 -6.08
CA LEU A 74 -6.33 -7.08 -6.37
C LEU A 74 -6.65 -7.00 -7.87
N GLU A 75 -7.23 -8.04 -8.44
CA GLU A 75 -7.65 -8.04 -9.83
C GLU A 75 -8.71 -6.96 -10.07
N ALA A 76 -8.64 -6.31 -11.23
CA ALA A 76 -9.54 -5.20 -11.54
C ALA A 76 -11.01 -5.64 -11.57
N GLU A 77 -11.30 -6.83 -12.08
CA GLU A 77 -12.65 -7.39 -12.12
C GLU A 77 -13.20 -7.62 -10.70
N ALA A 78 -12.40 -8.19 -9.81
CA ALA A 78 -12.77 -8.39 -8.41
C ALA A 78 -13.02 -7.05 -7.70
N PHE A 79 -12.18 -6.04 -7.94
CA PHE A 79 -12.38 -4.71 -7.38
C PHE A 79 -13.64 -4.02 -7.90
N GLU A 80 -13.92 -4.08 -9.20
CA GLU A 80 -15.16 -3.52 -9.78
C GLU A 80 -16.39 -4.23 -9.23
N GLY A 81 -16.33 -5.55 -8.99
CA GLY A 81 -17.39 -6.29 -8.33
C GLY A 81 -17.66 -5.83 -6.89
N LEU A 82 -16.62 -5.52 -6.13
CA LEU A 82 -16.74 -4.94 -4.78
C LEU A 82 -17.27 -3.51 -4.83
N LYS A 83 -16.82 -2.71 -5.79
CA LYS A 83 -17.27 -1.32 -5.98
C LYS A 83 -18.75 -1.25 -6.34
N GLN A 84 -19.24 -2.15 -7.20
CA GLN A 84 -20.66 -2.25 -7.51
C GLN A 84 -21.48 -2.66 -6.28
N ALA A 85 -20.96 -3.57 -5.44
CA ALA A 85 -21.60 -3.99 -4.20
C ALA A 85 -21.62 -2.87 -3.14
N ALA A 86 -20.56 -2.07 -3.07
CA ALA A 86 -20.46 -0.93 -2.16
C ALA A 86 -21.40 0.23 -2.52
N GLY A 87 -21.74 0.37 -3.79
CA GLY A 87 -22.53 1.51 -4.27
C GLY A 87 -21.86 2.84 -4.00
N GLU A 88 -22.67 3.86 -3.62
CA GLU A 88 -22.19 5.18 -3.22
C GLU A 88 -22.01 5.32 -1.69
N THR A 89 -22.30 4.26 -0.95
CA THR A 89 -22.30 4.24 0.50
C THR A 89 -20.99 3.72 1.05
N GLY A 90 -20.47 4.37 2.06
CA GLY A 90 -19.23 3.94 2.71
C GLY A 90 -17.96 4.31 1.93
N ILE A 91 -16.85 3.77 2.41
CA ILE A 91 -15.52 4.05 1.86
C ILE A 91 -14.89 2.72 1.43
N LEU A 92 -14.55 2.60 0.15
CA LEU A 92 -13.86 1.44 -0.41
C LEU A 92 -12.44 1.82 -0.82
N TYR A 93 -11.46 1.14 -0.25
CA TYR A 93 -10.06 1.21 -0.61
C TYR A 93 -9.55 -0.13 -1.14
N SER A 94 -8.51 -0.11 -1.96
CA SER A 94 -7.81 -1.28 -2.46
C SER A 94 -6.30 -1.11 -2.31
N ASP A 95 -5.57 -2.25 -2.33
CA ASP A 95 -4.11 -2.27 -2.30
C ASP A 95 -3.52 -1.48 -1.09
N LEU A 96 -4.06 -1.74 0.10
CA LEU A 96 -3.60 -1.09 1.31
C LEU A 96 -2.32 -1.74 1.82
N VAL A 97 -1.29 -0.92 2.01
CA VAL A 97 -0.06 -1.32 2.70
C VAL A 97 0.21 -0.30 3.78
N PHE A 98 0.20 -0.72 5.01
CA PHE A 98 0.43 0.14 6.18
C PHE A 98 1.36 -0.54 7.18
N THR A 99 1.96 0.25 8.04
CA THR A 99 2.96 -0.22 9.00
C THR A 99 2.43 -0.12 10.42
N SER A 100 2.47 -1.22 11.15
CA SER A 100 2.41 -1.17 12.61
C SER A 100 3.83 -1.02 13.19
N PRO A 101 3.98 -0.77 14.48
CA PRO A 101 5.30 -0.69 15.12
C PRO A 101 6.16 -1.96 14.95
N SER A 102 5.55 -3.10 14.67
CA SER A 102 6.22 -4.40 14.57
C SER A 102 6.30 -4.96 13.15
N HIS A 103 5.33 -4.67 12.29
CA HIS A 103 5.21 -5.35 10.98
C HIS A 103 4.63 -4.43 9.90
N VAL A 104 4.96 -4.74 8.64
CA VAL A 104 4.25 -4.23 7.47
C VAL A 104 3.02 -5.11 7.25
N MET A 105 1.85 -4.48 7.18
CA MET A 105 0.56 -5.12 6.99
C MET A 105 0.03 -4.81 5.59
N HIS A 106 -0.67 -5.76 5.00
CA HIS A 106 -1.30 -5.63 3.69
C HIS A 106 -2.76 -6.07 3.76
N LEU A 107 -3.62 -5.37 3.04
CA LEU A 107 -4.99 -5.77 2.76
C LEU A 107 -5.27 -5.55 1.28
N ASP A 108 -5.89 -6.53 0.63
CA ASP A 108 -6.25 -6.45 -0.80
C ASP A 108 -7.35 -5.43 -1.04
N ALA A 109 -8.34 -5.38 -0.14
CA ALA A 109 -9.40 -4.38 -0.12
C ALA A 109 -9.91 -4.13 1.30
N LEU A 110 -10.50 -2.97 1.52
CA LEU A 110 -11.17 -2.59 2.75
C LEU A 110 -12.41 -1.77 2.42
N TYR A 111 -13.53 -2.16 2.97
CA TYR A 111 -14.78 -1.41 2.91
C TYR A 111 -15.22 -1.04 4.33
N ALA A 112 -15.55 0.22 4.54
CA ALA A 112 -16.01 0.74 5.81
C ALA A 112 -17.35 1.45 5.65
N THR A 113 -18.29 1.18 6.55
CA THR A 113 -19.57 1.89 6.68
C THR A 113 -20.00 1.87 8.14
N GLY A 114 -20.53 2.98 8.64
CA GLY A 114 -20.79 3.12 10.09
C GLY A 114 -19.54 2.80 10.91
N THR A 115 -19.66 1.86 11.83
CA THR A 115 -18.55 1.30 12.64
C THR A 115 -18.10 -0.08 12.18
N GLU A 116 -18.64 -0.57 11.07
CA GLU A 116 -18.33 -1.89 10.51
C GLU A 116 -17.25 -1.78 9.43
N ILE A 117 -16.27 -2.67 9.49
CA ILE A 117 -15.18 -2.77 8.53
C ILE A 117 -15.14 -4.20 7.97
N ALA A 118 -15.29 -4.33 6.67
CA ALA A 118 -15.05 -5.56 5.94
C ALA A 118 -13.72 -5.44 5.18
N ALA A 119 -12.78 -6.35 5.41
CA ALA A 119 -11.48 -6.34 4.77
C ALA A 119 -11.22 -7.65 4.04
N LEU A 120 -10.49 -7.59 2.93
CA LEU A 120 -10.05 -8.74 2.16
C LEU A 120 -8.56 -8.96 2.37
N LEU A 121 -8.20 -10.20 2.71
CA LEU A 121 -6.82 -10.67 2.78
C LEU A 121 -6.74 -12.06 2.12
N THR A 122 -6.52 -12.09 0.80
CA THR A 122 -6.50 -13.33 0.03
C THR A 122 -5.30 -14.20 0.37
N GLU A 123 -4.13 -13.57 0.54
CA GLU A 123 -2.89 -14.24 0.90
C GLU A 123 -2.42 -13.75 2.28
N GLY A 124 -2.53 -14.58 3.30
CA GLY A 124 -2.08 -14.23 4.66
C GLY A 124 -2.12 -15.40 5.63
N LYS A 125 -1.29 -15.32 6.67
CA LYS A 125 -1.33 -16.28 7.77
C LYS A 125 -2.41 -15.86 8.78
N PRO A 126 -3.07 -16.79 9.49
CA PRO A 126 -4.08 -16.46 10.51
C PRO A 126 -3.57 -15.50 11.60
N LYS A 127 -2.27 -15.56 11.90
CA LYS A 127 -1.64 -14.64 12.85
C LYS A 127 -1.65 -13.20 12.35
N ALA A 128 -1.41 -12.99 11.06
CA ALA A 128 -1.45 -11.65 10.46
C ALA A 128 -2.86 -11.03 10.48
N GLU A 129 -3.89 -11.85 10.27
CA GLU A 129 -5.30 -11.40 10.38
C GLU A 129 -5.61 -10.85 11.76
N LYS A 130 -5.26 -11.62 12.80
CA LYS A 130 -5.47 -11.19 14.18
C LYS A 130 -4.71 -9.90 14.50
N GLU A 131 -3.45 -9.82 14.10
CA GLU A 131 -2.62 -8.62 14.32
C GLU A 131 -3.21 -7.37 13.63
N ILE A 132 -3.78 -7.52 12.42
CA ILE A 132 -4.45 -6.43 11.70
C ILE A 132 -5.72 -5.99 12.45
N VAL A 133 -6.57 -6.94 12.84
CA VAL A 133 -7.81 -6.65 13.56
C VAL A 133 -7.52 -5.96 14.89
N ASP A 134 -6.59 -6.52 15.68
CA ASP A 134 -6.20 -5.98 16.97
C ASP A 134 -5.63 -4.56 16.81
N TYR A 135 -4.75 -4.33 15.82
CA TYR A 135 -4.15 -3.02 15.57
C TYR A 135 -5.20 -1.96 15.21
N VAL A 136 -6.11 -2.27 14.29
CA VAL A 136 -7.16 -1.34 13.86
C VAL A 136 -8.14 -1.06 15.00
N THR A 137 -8.62 -2.12 15.67
CA THR A 137 -9.59 -2.00 16.77
C THR A 137 -9.01 -1.24 17.96
N ASP A 138 -7.79 -1.55 18.39
CA ASP A 138 -7.12 -0.86 19.51
C ASP A 138 -6.84 0.61 19.17
N THR A 139 -6.42 0.89 17.93
CA THR A 139 -6.14 2.26 17.52
C THR A 139 -7.43 3.10 17.49
N MET A 140 -8.52 2.54 16.99
CA MET A 140 -9.82 3.22 16.97
C MET A 140 -10.41 3.38 18.38
N LYS A 141 -10.26 2.36 19.24
CA LYS A 141 -10.69 2.45 20.66
C LYS A 141 -9.98 3.58 21.41
N LYS A 142 -8.68 3.80 21.14
CA LYS A 142 -7.91 4.94 21.70
C LYS A 142 -8.43 6.29 21.21
N ARG A 143 -9.11 6.35 20.07
CA ARG A 143 -9.78 7.55 19.54
C ARG A 143 -11.25 7.66 19.97
N GLY A 144 -11.73 6.76 20.84
CA GLY A 144 -13.09 6.79 21.38
C GLY A 144 -14.15 6.12 20.52
N ILE A 145 -13.74 5.40 19.45
CA ILE A 145 -14.67 4.72 18.55
C ILE A 145 -14.46 3.21 18.65
N SER A 146 -15.59 2.49 18.85
CA SER A 146 -15.59 1.03 18.76
C SER A 146 -15.93 0.61 17.34
N VAL A 147 -15.00 -0.07 16.68
CA VAL A 147 -15.19 -0.60 15.33
C VAL A 147 -15.23 -2.13 15.37
N HIS A 148 -16.02 -2.70 14.47
CA HIS A 148 -16.10 -4.15 14.26
C HIS A 148 -15.46 -4.49 12.92
N MET A 149 -14.30 -5.12 12.95
CA MET A 149 -13.56 -5.49 11.74
C MET A 149 -13.64 -7.00 11.50
N HIS A 150 -14.05 -7.36 10.28
CA HIS A 150 -14.07 -8.74 9.79
C HIS A 150 -13.15 -8.89 8.59
N ILE A 151 -12.29 -9.91 8.62
CA ILE A 151 -11.39 -10.23 7.52
C ILE A 151 -11.94 -11.44 6.76
N PHE A 152 -12.01 -11.31 5.44
CA PHE A 152 -12.45 -12.34 4.51
C PHE A 152 -11.25 -12.79 3.66
N ARG A 153 -11.25 -14.06 3.26
CA ARG A 153 -10.24 -14.63 2.37
C ARG A 153 -10.74 -14.81 0.95
N SER A 154 -12.04 -14.77 0.78
CA SER A 154 -12.72 -14.90 -0.49
C SER A 154 -13.35 -13.58 -0.91
N VAL A 155 -13.14 -13.19 -2.17
CA VAL A 155 -13.79 -12.01 -2.77
C VAL A 155 -15.32 -12.16 -2.75
N GLY A 156 -15.83 -13.39 -2.95
CA GLY A 156 -17.27 -13.68 -2.92
C GLY A 156 -17.90 -13.39 -1.56
N ASP A 157 -17.29 -13.90 -0.48
CA ASP A 157 -17.78 -13.71 0.89
C ASP A 157 -17.72 -12.22 1.30
N MET A 158 -16.62 -11.54 0.94
CA MET A 158 -16.50 -10.10 1.19
C MET A 158 -17.58 -9.33 0.41
N ARG A 159 -17.81 -9.66 -0.85
CA ARG A 159 -18.83 -9.01 -1.68
C ARG A 159 -20.22 -9.13 -1.10
N GLU A 160 -20.60 -10.32 -0.63
CA GLU A 160 -21.87 -10.55 0.05
C GLU A 160 -22.00 -9.71 1.32
N ARG A 161 -20.92 -9.65 2.13
CA ARG A 161 -20.90 -8.81 3.32
C ARG A 161 -21.01 -7.32 2.98
N VAL A 162 -20.31 -6.86 1.95
CA VAL A 162 -20.38 -5.47 1.48
C VAL A 162 -21.79 -5.12 1.02
N LEU A 163 -22.47 -5.99 0.27
CA LEU A 163 -23.89 -5.79 -0.12
C LEU A 163 -24.80 -5.63 1.10
N ASN A 164 -24.64 -6.48 2.11
CA ASN A 164 -25.40 -6.39 3.34
C ASN A 164 -25.12 -5.11 4.14
N LEU A 165 -23.87 -4.67 4.16
CA LEU A 165 -23.48 -3.45 4.87
C LEU A 165 -23.93 -2.19 4.11
N SER A 166 -23.79 -2.15 2.79
CA SER A 166 -24.19 -1.00 1.97
C SER A 166 -25.69 -0.75 2.03
N SER A 167 -26.49 -1.81 2.19
CA SER A 167 -27.95 -1.71 2.33
C SER A 167 -28.40 -0.97 3.60
N LYS A 168 -27.56 -0.94 4.65
CA LYS A 168 -27.85 -0.23 5.91
C LYS A 168 -27.69 1.27 5.78
N ASN A 169 -26.97 1.74 4.78
CA ASN A 169 -26.73 3.16 4.47
C ASN A 169 -26.22 4.01 5.66
N GLU A 170 -25.36 3.42 6.48
CA GLU A 170 -24.79 4.10 7.65
C GLU A 170 -23.59 4.97 7.23
N PRO A 171 -23.55 6.26 7.60
CA PRO A 171 -22.41 7.13 7.28
C PRO A 171 -21.18 6.69 8.07
N VAL A 172 -20.01 6.78 7.45
CA VAL A 172 -18.72 6.52 8.11
C VAL A 172 -18.40 7.68 9.07
N PRO A 173 -18.11 7.41 10.37
CA PRO A 173 -17.66 8.44 11.28
C PRO A 173 -16.42 9.17 10.78
N GLU A 174 -16.36 10.50 10.98
CA GLU A 174 -15.26 11.33 10.45
C GLU A 174 -13.89 10.86 10.95
N GLU A 175 -13.81 10.46 12.23
CA GLU A 175 -12.58 9.97 12.85
C GLU A 175 -12.12 8.64 12.24
N LEU A 176 -13.06 7.75 11.84
CA LEU A 176 -12.73 6.54 11.13
C LEU A 176 -12.25 6.85 9.70
N ALA A 177 -12.93 7.76 9.01
CA ALA A 177 -12.53 8.19 7.68
C ALA A 177 -11.15 8.86 7.69
N GLU A 178 -10.85 9.69 8.67
CA GLU A 178 -9.56 10.33 8.87
C GLU A 178 -8.46 9.28 9.16
N PHE A 179 -8.73 8.34 10.08
CA PHE A 179 -7.81 7.25 10.38
C PHE A 179 -7.46 6.45 9.13
N LEU A 180 -8.47 6.01 8.37
CA LEU A 180 -8.25 5.27 7.14
C LEU A 180 -7.43 6.08 6.12
N ARG A 181 -7.65 7.39 6.06
CA ARG A 181 -6.89 8.30 5.20
C ARG A 181 -5.43 8.42 5.66
N VAL A 182 -5.19 8.49 6.97
CA VAL A 182 -3.84 8.60 7.55
C VAL A 182 -3.03 7.32 7.39
N ILE A 183 -3.62 6.13 7.57
CA ILE A 183 -2.89 4.87 7.34
C ILE A 183 -2.53 4.63 5.87
N LEU A 184 -3.19 5.33 4.95
CA LEU A 184 -2.88 5.29 3.53
C LEU A 184 -1.75 6.25 3.11
N VAL A 185 -1.31 7.11 3.99
CA VAL A 185 -0.18 8.05 3.78
C VAL A 185 1.17 7.43 4.23
#